data_a5cc64dd6581fa04258545c5dc0c6f3f
#
_entry.id   a5cc64dd6581fa04258545c5dc0c6f3f
#
_cell.length_a   1.000
_cell.length_b   1.000
_cell.length_c   1.000
_cell.angle_alpha   90.00
_cell.angle_beta   90.00
_cell.angle_gamma   90.00
#
_symmetry.space_group_name_H-M   'P 1'
#
loop_
_entity.id
_entity.type
_entity.pdbx_description
1 polymer ?
#
loop_
_entity_poly.entity_id
_entity_poly.type
_entity_poly.pdbx_seq_one_letter_code
_entity_poly.pdbx_strand_id
1 'polypeptide(L)'
;MTPVPTRDHPATVPTAVLRARAKSLRRHMLRMASRLGEGYIGQGLAIADVLAALYFSELRYDPRNPEWPDRDRFVLSTGHYSIALWAALAEAGVIPEAELDSYGADGSRLPMSTLDTTPGVEVTGGSLGHGLGVGLGMALGLRLAGRAARIFVELSDGELQEGATWEAAMAASHFRLDHVVALNDCNGIQADGRVVLDMEPVAAKWCAFGWDTVEVDGNDVEAVGDALRRSRERNGRPKAIVLRTLPGKGVATLERREKAHFMRVEPDEWAHFHRELEGVDG
;
A
#
# COMPACT_ATOMS: atom_id res chain seq x y z
N MET A 1 23.70 -16.11 -19.06
CA MET A 1 22.62 -15.65 -18.17
C MET A 1 21.73 -14.74 -19.00
N THR A 2 20.52 -15.20 -19.31
CA THR A 2 19.52 -14.40 -20.04
C THR A 2 19.13 -13.21 -19.16
N PRO A 3 19.18 -11.96 -19.64
CA PRO A 3 18.69 -10.83 -18.85
C PRO A 3 17.19 -11.05 -18.56
N VAL A 4 16.81 -11.02 -17.29
CA VAL A 4 15.40 -10.94 -16.92
C VAL A 4 14.92 -9.59 -17.45
N PRO A 5 13.85 -9.53 -18.25
CA PRO A 5 13.38 -8.27 -18.80
C PRO A 5 13.09 -7.31 -17.64
N THR A 6 13.71 -6.12 -17.69
CA THR A 6 13.21 -4.95 -16.99
C THR A 6 11.73 -4.88 -17.31
N ARG A 7 10.85 -4.86 -16.31
CA ARG A 7 9.42 -4.73 -16.57
C ARG A 7 9.15 -3.32 -17.14
N ASP A 8 9.35 -3.16 -18.43
CA ASP A 8 8.60 -2.16 -19.18
C ASP A 8 7.14 -2.50 -18.98
N HIS A 9 6.29 -1.58 -18.60
CA HIS A 9 4.90 -1.79 -18.20
C HIS A 9 4.37 -3.16 -18.61
N PRO A 10 4.13 -4.09 -17.66
CA PRO A 10 3.79 -5.45 -18.03
C PRO A 10 2.56 -5.44 -18.92
N ALA A 11 2.49 -6.34 -19.88
CA ALA A 11 1.26 -6.67 -20.58
C ALA A 11 0.14 -6.83 -19.54
N THR A 12 -1.07 -6.36 -19.84
CA THR A 12 -2.21 -6.38 -18.93
C THR A 12 -2.28 -7.74 -18.21
N VAL A 13 -2.02 -7.74 -16.92
CA VAL A 13 -2.07 -8.96 -16.11
C VAL A 13 -3.54 -9.33 -15.91
N PRO A 14 -3.96 -10.58 -16.19
CA PRO A 14 -5.35 -10.99 -16.01
C PRO A 14 -5.83 -10.75 -14.57
N THR A 15 -7.05 -10.25 -14.40
CA THR A 15 -7.67 -9.98 -13.10
C THR A 15 -7.64 -11.21 -12.18
N ALA A 16 -7.86 -12.42 -12.71
CA ALA A 16 -7.79 -13.66 -11.93
C ALA A 16 -6.41 -13.89 -11.31
N VAL A 17 -5.32 -13.52 -12.00
CA VAL A 17 -3.96 -13.60 -11.46
C VAL A 17 -3.76 -12.59 -10.34
N LEU A 18 -4.25 -11.37 -10.50
CA LEU A 18 -4.15 -10.34 -9.47
C LEU A 18 -4.96 -10.71 -8.22
N ARG A 19 -6.16 -11.28 -8.38
CA ARG A 19 -6.95 -11.84 -7.26
C ARG A 19 -6.19 -12.95 -6.52
N ALA A 20 -5.55 -13.86 -7.26
CA ALA A 20 -4.72 -14.90 -6.65
C ALA A 20 -3.53 -14.31 -5.88
N ARG A 21 -2.88 -13.25 -6.41
CA ARG A 21 -1.82 -12.51 -5.71
C ARG A 21 -2.34 -11.85 -4.44
N ALA A 22 -3.47 -11.14 -4.49
CA ALA A 22 -4.08 -10.52 -3.31
C ALA A 22 -4.37 -11.55 -2.21
N LYS A 23 -4.90 -12.73 -2.59
CA LYS A 23 -5.11 -13.85 -1.66
C LYS A 23 -3.79 -14.37 -1.08
N SER A 24 -2.74 -14.50 -1.89
CA SER A 24 -1.40 -14.89 -1.43
C SER A 24 -0.83 -13.88 -0.42
N LEU A 25 -0.96 -12.57 -0.70
CA LEU A 25 -0.54 -11.53 0.25
C LEU A 25 -1.26 -11.68 1.60
N ARG A 26 -2.58 -11.93 1.60
CA ARG A 26 -3.34 -12.16 2.83
C ARG A 26 -2.88 -13.40 3.59
N ARG A 27 -2.51 -14.49 2.90
CA ARG A 27 -1.90 -15.67 3.55
C ARG A 27 -0.59 -15.33 4.25
N HIS A 28 0.29 -14.57 3.59
CA HIS A 28 1.54 -14.11 4.19
C HIS A 28 1.30 -13.23 5.43
N MET A 29 0.34 -12.32 5.37
CA MET A 29 -0.01 -11.47 6.52
C MET A 29 -0.54 -12.29 7.70
N LEU A 30 -1.46 -13.24 7.47
CA LEU A 30 -1.94 -14.12 8.53
C LEU A 30 -0.83 -15.01 9.10
N ARG A 31 0.09 -15.52 8.25
CA ARG A 31 1.28 -16.27 8.69
C ARG A 31 2.16 -15.44 9.61
N MET A 32 2.50 -14.20 9.24
CA MET A 32 3.29 -13.30 10.07
C MET A 32 2.60 -12.99 11.38
N ALA A 33 1.33 -12.57 11.31
CA ALA A 33 0.56 -12.18 12.48
C ALA A 33 0.32 -13.35 13.44
N SER A 34 0.09 -14.58 12.95
CA SER A 34 -0.11 -15.75 13.79
C SER A 34 1.13 -16.15 14.60
N ARG A 35 2.33 -15.84 14.11
CA ARG A 35 3.57 -16.08 14.86
C ARG A 35 3.80 -15.07 15.97
N LEU A 36 3.43 -13.80 15.73
CA LEU A 36 3.59 -12.73 16.70
C LEU A 36 2.44 -12.69 17.72
N GLY A 37 1.25 -13.13 17.30
CA GLY A 37 0.02 -13.07 18.11
C GLY A 37 -0.70 -11.72 18.06
N GLU A 38 -0.12 -10.72 17.43
CA GLU A 38 -0.67 -9.37 17.36
C GLU A 38 -0.22 -8.62 16.10
N GLY A 39 -0.84 -7.47 15.81
CA GLY A 39 -0.40 -6.56 14.75
C GLY A 39 -1.53 -5.73 14.12
N TYR A 40 -1.14 -4.95 13.12
CA TYR A 40 -2.04 -4.13 12.31
C TYR A 40 -2.66 -4.95 11.17
N ILE A 41 -3.42 -5.97 11.54
CA ILE A 41 -3.88 -7.03 10.63
C ILE A 41 -5.00 -6.52 9.73
N GLY A 42 -5.96 -5.79 10.30
CA GLY A 42 -7.15 -5.34 9.58
C GLY A 42 -6.82 -4.48 8.38
N GLN A 43 -5.98 -3.47 8.55
CA GLN A 43 -5.54 -2.58 7.50
C GLN A 43 -4.64 -3.29 6.48
N GLY A 44 -3.75 -4.16 6.97
CA GLY A 44 -2.92 -4.96 6.09
C GLY A 44 -3.76 -5.77 5.11
N LEU A 45 -4.76 -6.50 5.61
CA LEU A 45 -5.67 -7.30 4.78
C LEU A 45 -6.51 -6.43 3.83
N ALA A 46 -6.89 -5.20 4.26
CA ALA A 46 -7.67 -4.26 3.47
C ALA A 46 -6.97 -3.86 2.17
N ILE A 47 -5.66 -3.53 2.23
CA ILE A 47 -4.91 -3.03 1.08
C ILE A 47 -4.26 -4.13 0.22
N ALA A 48 -4.56 -5.41 0.48
CA ALA A 48 -3.94 -6.51 -0.28
C ALA A 48 -4.25 -6.46 -1.78
N ASP A 49 -5.47 -6.09 -2.18
CA ASP A 49 -5.86 -5.93 -3.59
C ASP A 49 -5.11 -4.77 -4.25
N VAL A 50 -4.93 -3.68 -3.50
CA VAL A 50 -4.18 -2.49 -3.95
C VAL A 50 -2.72 -2.85 -4.21
N LEU A 51 -2.07 -3.52 -3.25
CA LEU A 51 -0.68 -3.94 -3.41
C LEU A 51 -0.50 -5.00 -4.49
N ALA A 52 -1.47 -5.91 -4.65
CA ALA A 52 -1.45 -6.88 -5.74
C ALA A 52 -1.50 -6.19 -7.11
N ALA A 53 -2.42 -5.25 -7.32
CA ALA A 53 -2.49 -4.48 -8.56
C ALA A 53 -1.23 -3.64 -8.77
N LEU A 54 -0.72 -3.00 -7.71
CA LEU A 54 0.45 -2.13 -7.79
C LEU A 54 1.73 -2.92 -8.14
N TYR A 55 2.11 -3.91 -7.32
CA TYR A 55 3.37 -4.64 -7.46
C TYR A 55 3.41 -5.58 -8.65
N PHE A 56 2.27 -6.19 -9.02
CA PHE A 56 2.24 -7.21 -10.06
C PHE A 56 1.75 -6.74 -11.43
N SER A 57 1.20 -5.51 -11.50
CA SER A 57 0.66 -4.96 -12.76
C SER A 57 1.15 -3.56 -13.12
N GLU A 58 1.56 -2.74 -12.14
CA GLU A 58 1.78 -1.31 -12.40
C GLU A 58 3.19 -0.82 -12.14
N LEU A 59 3.80 -1.19 -11.00
CA LEU A 59 5.14 -0.74 -10.64
C LEU A 59 6.19 -1.27 -11.60
N ARG A 60 7.05 -0.37 -12.03
CA ARG A 60 8.25 -0.68 -12.80
C ARG A 60 9.43 -0.81 -11.83
N TYR A 61 9.84 -2.02 -11.54
CA TYR A 61 10.95 -2.34 -10.62
C TYR A 61 11.65 -3.64 -11.04
N ASP A 62 12.86 -3.87 -10.50
CA ASP A 62 13.57 -5.15 -10.61
C ASP A 62 13.79 -5.71 -9.20
N PRO A 63 13.18 -6.85 -8.85
CA PRO A 63 13.32 -7.44 -7.51
C PRO A 63 14.75 -7.83 -7.16
N ARG A 64 15.63 -8.05 -8.16
CA ARG A 64 17.04 -8.38 -7.97
C ARG A 64 17.93 -7.15 -7.88
N ASN A 65 17.40 -5.97 -8.20
CA ASN A 65 18.07 -4.69 -8.10
C ASN A 65 17.10 -3.64 -7.51
N PRO A 66 16.76 -3.74 -6.22
CA PRO A 66 15.81 -2.85 -5.57
C PRO A 66 16.31 -1.39 -5.54
N GLU A 67 17.60 -1.15 -5.77
CA GLU A 67 18.20 0.17 -5.88
C GLU A 67 18.25 0.74 -7.31
N TRP A 68 17.64 0.04 -8.28
CA TRP A 68 17.65 0.51 -9.67
C TRP A 68 17.16 1.98 -9.77
N PRO A 69 17.99 2.91 -10.28
CA PRO A 69 17.70 4.34 -10.18
C PRO A 69 16.45 4.78 -10.95
N ASP A 70 16.08 4.08 -12.03
CA ASP A 70 14.94 4.43 -12.89
C ASP A 70 13.65 3.65 -12.53
N ARG A 71 13.66 2.90 -11.42
CA ARG A 71 12.47 2.22 -10.92
C ARG A 71 11.40 3.21 -10.48
N ASP A 72 10.14 2.83 -10.56
CA ASP A 72 9.08 3.49 -9.81
C ASP A 72 9.31 3.27 -8.30
N ARG A 73 8.79 4.15 -7.46
CA ARG A 73 8.95 4.09 -6.02
C ARG A 73 7.61 4.01 -5.33
N PHE A 74 7.55 3.20 -4.29
CA PHE A 74 6.38 3.11 -3.43
C PHE A 74 6.76 3.53 -2.01
N VAL A 75 6.09 4.57 -1.51
CA VAL A 75 6.22 5.08 -0.14
C VAL A 75 5.01 4.64 0.66
N LEU A 76 5.21 3.82 1.67
CA LEU A 76 4.18 3.46 2.64
C LEU A 76 4.23 4.49 3.77
N SER A 77 3.42 5.55 3.69
CA SER A 77 3.38 6.61 4.69
C SER A 77 2.87 6.10 6.03
N THR A 78 1.86 5.24 5.99
CA THR A 78 1.32 4.52 7.14
C THR A 78 2.24 3.36 7.55
N GLY A 79 3.43 3.65 8.04
CA GLY A 79 4.46 2.64 8.33
C GLY A 79 3.97 1.43 9.11
N HIS A 80 2.90 1.56 9.90
CA HIS A 80 2.27 0.46 10.64
C HIS A 80 1.52 -0.55 9.73
N TYR A 81 1.23 -0.23 8.46
CA TYR A 81 0.76 -1.20 7.47
C TYR A 81 1.90 -2.09 6.95
N SER A 82 3.06 -2.07 7.60
CA SER A 82 4.27 -2.79 7.21
C SER A 82 4.04 -4.26 6.89
N ILE A 83 3.15 -4.94 7.62
CA ILE A 83 2.79 -6.34 7.39
C ILE A 83 2.33 -6.59 5.94
N ALA A 84 1.61 -5.63 5.34
CA ALA A 84 1.18 -5.72 3.94
C ALA A 84 2.34 -5.50 2.97
N LEU A 85 3.23 -4.55 3.28
CA LEU A 85 4.42 -4.30 2.46
C LEU A 85 5.38 -5.49 2.49
N TRP A 86 5.62 -6.09 3.68
CA TRP A 86 6.46 -7.29 3.80
C TRP A 86 5.91 -8.44 2.97
N ALA A 87 4.60 -8.68 3.03
CA ALA A 87 3.95 -9.67 2.19
C ALA A 87 4.15 -9.39 0.69
N ALA A 88 4.00 -8.13 0.26
CA ALA A 88 4.19 -7.74 -1.14
C ALA A 88 5.64 -7.89 -1.60
N LEU A 89 6.63 -7.47 -0.79
CA LEU A 89 8.05 -7.58 -1.11
C LEU A 89 8.52 -9.04 -1.19
N ALA A 90 8.01 -9.90 -0.31
CA ALA A 90 8.31 -11.34 -0.34
C ALA A 90 7.70 -12.00 -1.58
N GLU A 91 6.41 -11.78 -1.85
CA GLU A 91 5.70 -12.32 -3.03
C GLU A 91 6.31 -11.79 -4.34
N ALA A 92 6.86 -10.57 -4.33
CA ALA A 92 7.56 -9.95 -5.46
C ALA A 92 9.00 -10.46 -5.64
N GLY A 93 9.55 -11.18 -4.65
CA GLY A 93 10.91 -11.72 -4.68
C GLY A 93 12.00 -10.70 -4.36
N VAL A 94 11.65 -9.57 -3.73
CA VAL A 94 12.61 -8.56 -3.24
C VAL A 94 13.29 -9.01 -1.95
N ILE A 95 12.52 -9.67 -1.08
CA ILE A 95 13.04 -10.31 0.15
C ILE A 95 12.70 -11.80 0.12
N PRO A 96 13.50 -12.67 0.77
CA PRO A 96 13.19 -14.10 0.89
C PRO A 96 11.87 -14.32 1.66
N GLU A 97 10.99 -15.18 1.16
CA GLU A 97 9.72 -15.51 1.84
C GLU A 97 9.94 -16.06 3.26
N ALA A 98 11.04 -16.78 3.49
CA ALA A 98 11.38 -17.32 4.81
C ALA A 98 11.61 -16.22 5.87
N GLU A 99 11.99 -15.01 5.47
CA GLU A 99 12.16 -13.88 6.40
C GLU A 99 10.86 -13.43 7.04
N LEU A 100 9.70 -13.69 6.41
CA LEU A 100 8.39 -13.36 6.97
C LEU A 100 8.17 -13.98 8.36
N ASP A 101 8.85 -15.10 8.65
CA ASP A 101 8.78 -15.76 9.94
C ASP A 101 9.45 -14.98 11.08
N SER A 102 10.24 -13.96 10.76
CA SER A 102 10.88 -13.06 11.72
C SER A 102 10.11 -11.76 11.98
N TYR A 103 8.93 -11.59 11.38
CA TYR A 103 8.12 -10.38 11.55
C TYR A 103 7.94 -10.01 13.02
N GLY A 104 8.27 -8.76 13.37
CA GLY A 104 8.14 -8.22 14.73
C GLY A 104 9.13 -8.77 15.76
N ALA A 105 10.04 -9.69 15.40
CA ALA A 105 11.05 -10.21 16.31
C ALA A 105 12.19 -9.21 16.51
N ASP A 106 12.85 -9.26 17.67
CA ASP A 106 14.01 -8.44 17.97
C ASP A 106 15.13 -8.71 16.95
N GLY A 107 15.71 -7.63 16.41
CA GLY A 107 16.75 -7.69 15.39
C GLY A 107 16.29 -8.09 13.99
N SER A 108 14.99 -8.33 13.78
CA SER A 108 14.42 -8.55 12.46
C SER A 108 14.48 -7.30 11.58
N ARG A 109 14.68 -7.51 10.27
CA ARG A 109 14.52 -6.44 9.27
C ARG A 109 13.05 -6.16 8.93
N LEU A 110 12.11 -6.92 9.50
CA LEU A 110 10.67 -6.82 9.25
C LEU A 110 9.91 -6.42 10.52
N PRO A 111 10.15 -5.20 11.05
CA PRO A 111 9.43 -4.73 12.24
C PRO A 111 7.97 -4.38 11.94
N MET A 112 7.19 -4.08 12.98
CA MET A 112 5.78 -3.64 12.86
C MET A 112 5.60 -2.24 12.27
N SER A 113 6.68 -1.52 11.95
CA SER A 113 6.68 -0.29 11.16
C SER A 113 7.84 -0.34 10.18
N THR A 114 7.70 0.30 9.02
CA THR A 114 8.72 0.23 7.97
C THR A 114 10.05 0.86 8.37
N LEU A 115 11.15 0.21 7.98
CA LEU A 115 12.52 0.74 8.06
C LEU A 115 13.15 0.76 6.68
N ASP A 116 13.84 1.84 6.34
CA ASP A 116 14.57 2.06 5.07
C ASP A 116 15.81 1.16 4.91
N THR A 117 16.20 0.45 5.96
CA THR A 117 17.24 -0.58 5.90
C THR A 117 16.76 -1.89 5.29
N THR A 118 15.44 -2.06 5.10
CA THR A 118 14.87 -3.24 4.43
C THR A 118 14.86 -3.02 2.91
N PRO A 119 15.39 -3.96 2.10
CA PRO A 119 15.38 -3.82 0.65
C PRO A 119 13.98 -3.56 0.09
N GLY A 120 13.84 -2.58 -0.80
CA GLY A 120 12.57 -2.20 -1.40
C GLY A 120 11.73 -1.22 -0.57
N VAL A 121 12.21 -0.77 0.59
CA VAL A 121 11.62 0.30 1.40
C VAL A 121 12.30 1.61 1.10
N GLU A 122 11.54 2.61 0.69
CA GLU A 122 12.07 3.92 0.28
C GLU A 122 12.34 4.84 1.47
N VAL A 123 11.60 4.68 2.57
CA VAL A 123 11.65 5.57 3.74
C VAL A 123 11.14 4.87 4.99
N THR A 124 11.75 5.17 6.12
CA THR A 124 11.21 4.79 7.43
C THR A 124 9.88 5.51 7.66
N GLY A 125 8.79 4.73 7.68
CA GLY A 125 7.42 5.24 7.84
C GLY A 125 6.97 5.31 9.29
N GLY A 126 5.70 5.71 9.47
CA GLY A 126 5.02 5.71 10.78
C GLY A 126 4.76 7.10 11.34
N SER A 127 5.50 8.13 10.93
CA SER A 127 5.16 9.53 11.22
C SER A 127 4.13 10.01 10.21
N LEU A 128 2.84 9.92 10.57
CA LEU A 128 1.74 10.28 9.68
C LEU A 128 1.84 11.72 9.17
N GLY A 129 1.39 11.96 7.94
CA GLY A 129 1.48 13.24 7.25
C GLY A 129 2.82 13.49 6.53
N HIS A 130 3.87 12.68 6.76
CA HIS A 130 5.19 12.91 6.18
C HIS A 130 5.39 12.26 4.80
N GLY A 131 4.78 11.11 4.54
CA GLY A 131 5.07 10.31 3.34
C GLY A 131 4.79 11.05 2.04
N LEU A 132 3.72 11.84 1.96
CA LEU A 132 3.44 12.62 0.75
C LEU A 132 4.48 13.71 0.52
N GLY A 133 4.94 14.40 1.58
CA GLY A 133 6.02 15.38 1.49
C GLY A 133 7.34 14.78 1.03
N VAL A 134 7.68 13.59 1.54
CA VAL A 134 8.85 12.83 1.10
C VAL A 134 8.71 12.41 -0.36
N GLY A 135 7.57 11.86 -0.76
CA GLY A 135 7.27 11.50 -2.15
C GLY A 135 7.36 12.69 -3.10
N LEU A 136 6.88 13.85 -2.66
CA LEU A 136 7.05 15.12 -3.39
C LEU A 136 8.54 15.47 -3.60
N GLY A 137 9.35 15.37 -2.56
CA GLY A 137 10.80 15.61 -2.63
C GLY A 137 11.48 14.65 -3.60
N MET A 138 11.15 13.36 -3.55
CA MET A 138 11.64 12.34 -4.50
C MET A 138 11.24 12.69 -5.93
N ALA A 139 9.99 13.09 -6.17
CA ALA A 139 9.49 13.45 -7.49
C ALA A 139 10.22 14.66 -8.09
N LEU A 140 10.48 15.68 -7.27
CA LEU A 140 11.28 16.84 -7.68
C LEU A 140 12.72 16.43 -8.01
N GLY A 141 13.33 15.57 -7.19
CA GLY A 141 14.68 15.03 -7.43
C GLY A 141 14.76 14.24 -8.72
N LEU A 142 13.78 13.35 -9.00
CA LEU A 142 13.71 12.61 -10.26
C LEU A 142 13.59 13.54 -11.48
N ARG A 143 12.74 14.55 -11.39
CA ARG A 143 12.57 15.55 -12.46
C ARG A 143 13.87 16.33 -12.72
N LEU A 144 14.58 16.74 -11.67
CA LEU A 144 15.88 17.41 -11.80
C LEU A 144 16.94 16.49 -12.42
N ALA A 145 16.89 15.19 -12.11
CA ALA A 145 17.77 14.19 -12.68
C ALA A 145 17.35 13.73 -14.10
N GLY A 146 16.27 14.28 -14.68
CA GLY A 146 15.75 13.90 -15.99
C GLY A 146 15.18 12.48 -16.05
N ARG A 147 14.74 11.91 -14.93
CA ARG A 147 14.21 10.55 -14.82
C ARG A 147 12.69 10.54 -14.88
N ALA A 148 12.12 9.54 -15.56
CA ALA A 148 10.69 9.42 -15.81
C ALA A 148 9.94 8.51 -14.82
N ALA A 149 10.59 8.05 -13.76
CA ALA A 149 10.00 7.18 -12.75
C ALA A 149 8.83 7.86 -12.00
N ARG A 150 7.86 7.06 -11.56
CA ARG A 150 6.70 7.53 -10.80
C ARG A 150 6.89 7.28 -9.31
N ILE A 151 6.20 8.08 -8.51
CA ILE A 151 6.15 7.95 -7.07
C ILE A 151 4.71 7.63 -6.67
N PHE A 152 4.52 6.49 -6.02
CA PHE A 152 3.26 6.10 -5.41
C PHE A 152 3.39 6.27 -3.90
N VAL A 153 2.43 6.96 -3.30
CA VAL A 153 2.41 7.20 -1.85
C VAL A 153 1.10 6.67 -1.29
N GLU A 154 1.17 5.66 -0.44
CA GLU A 154 0.01 5.18 0.30
C GLU A 154 -0.20 6.08 1.52
N LEU A 155 -1.47 6.44 1.75
CA LEU A 155 -1.96 7.30 2.83
C LEU A 155 -3.23 6.67 3.41
N SER A 156 -3.50 6.88 4.71
CA SER A 156 -4.78 6.50 5.32
C SER A 156 -5.71 7.70 5.51
N ASP A 157 -6.99 7.43 5.70
CA ASP A 157 -7.97 8.45 6.05
C ASP A 157 -7.67 9.14 7.39
N GLY A 158 -7.14 8.41 8.38
CA GLY A 158 -6.65 9.00 9.61
C GLY A 158 -5.47 9.96 9.37
N GLU A 159 -4.59 9.65 8.42
CA GLU A 159 -3.46 10.50 8.03
C GLU A 159 -3.91 11.79 7.31
N LEU A 160 -5.06 11.77 6.64
CA LEU A 160 -5.62 12.98 6.02
C LEU A 160 -6.01 14.05 7.05
N GLN A 161 -6.01 13.74 8.33
CA GLN A 161 -6.19 14.73 9.41
C GLN A 161 -4.92 15.56 9.68
N GLU A 162 -3.76 15.14 9.15
CA GLU A 162 -2.50 15.83 9.29
C GLU A 162 -2.38 17.00 8.27
N GLY A 163 -2.09 18.21 8.78
CA GLY A 163 -1.95 19.42 7.94
C GLY A 163 -0.85 19.29 6.89
N ALA A 164 0.26 18.63 7.21
CA ALA A 164 1.39 18.41 6.31
C ALA A 164 1.02 17.65 5.04
N THR A 165 0.04 16.74 5.08
CA THR A 165 -0.50 16.06 3.90
C THR A 165 -1.06 17.06 2.89
N TRP A 166 -1.83 18.04 3.36
CA TRP A 166 -2.47 19.06 2.49
C TRP A 166 -1.48 20.10 2.01
N GLU A 167 -0.47 20.46 2.82
CA GLU A 167 0.64 21.32 2.40
C GLU A 167 1.42 20.66 1.24
N ALA A 168 1.72 19.37 1.35
CA ALA A 168 2.35 18.60 0.28
C ALA A 168 1.45 18.49 -0.96
N ALA A 169 0.12 18.33 -0.77
CA ALA A 169 -0.84 18.27 -1.86
C ALA A 169 -0.87 19.60 -2.66
N MET A 170 -0.87 20.75 -1.99
CA MET A 170 -0.77 22.06 -2.65
C MET A 170 0.52 22.19 -3.45
N ALA A 171 1.66 21.81 -2.85
CA ALA A 171 2.94 21.91 -3.49
C ALA A 171 3.06 20.98 -4.71
N ALA A 172 2.58 19.74 -4.64
CA ALA A 172 2.59 18.79 -5.76
C ALA A 172 1.80 19.33 -6.96
N SER A 173 0.65 19.95 -6.71
CA SER A 173 -0.18 20.61 -7.74
C SER A 173 0.53 21.83 -8.32
N HIS A 174 1.08 22.70 -7.48
CA HIS A 174 1.84 23.89 -7.90
C HIS A 174 3.00 23.53 -8.83
N PHE A 175 3.78 22.51 -8.48
CA PHE A 175 4.90 22.04 -9.28
C PHE A 175 4.49 21.13 -10.45
N ARG A 176 3.19 20.86 -10.64
CA ARG A 176 2.64 20.02 -11.72
C ARG A 176 3.32 18.64 -11.77
N LEU A 177 3.38 17.96 -10.63
CA LEU A 177 4.04 16.65 -10.50
C LEU A 177 3.11 15.52 -10.90
N ASP A 178 2.79 15.39 -12.17
CA ASP A 178 1.86 14.41 -12.73
C ASP A 178 2.35 12.95 -12.72
N HIS A 179 3.53 12.73 -12.16
CA HIS A 179 4.12 11.43 -11.87
C HIS A 179 4.02 11.04 -10.37
N VAL A 180 3.36 11.85 -9.55
CA VAL A 180 3.02 11.51 -8.17
C VAL A 180 1.59 10.96 -8.14
N VAL A 181 1.41 9.83 -7.47
CA VAL A 181 0.13 9.14 -7.29
C VAL A 181 -0.09 8.90 -5.79
N ALA A 182 -1.07 9.57 -5.20
CA ALA A 182 -1.53 9.31 -3.85
C ALA A 182 -2.58 8.18 -3.87
N LEU A 183 -2.35 7.15 -3.07
CA LEU A 183 -3.24 6.00 -2.85
C LEU A 183 -3.84 6.17 -1.46
N ASN A 184 -5.10 6.61 -1.37
CA ASN A 184 -5.72 6.94 -0.10
C ASN A 184 -6.58 5.78 0.38
N ASP A 185 -6.11 5.02 1.36
CA ASP A 185 -6.87 3.97 2.03
C ASP A 185 -7.93 4.58 2.96
N CYS A 186 -9.17 4.62 2.47
CA CYS A 186 -10.32 5.15 3.20
C CYS A 186 -11.14 3.99 3.77
N ASN A 187 -10.67 3.42 4.87
CA ASN A 187 -11.27 2.27 5.54
C ASN A 187 -12.17 2.66 6.74
N GLY A 188 -12.23 3.94 7.10
CA GLY A 188 -13.10 4.49 8.15
C GLY A 188 -12.65 4.21 9.58
N ILE A 189 -11.45 3.64 9.79
CA ILE A 189 -10.94 3.35 11.14
C ILE A 189 -9.56 3.96 11.40
N GLN A 190 -9.32 4.29 12.65
CA GLN A 190 -8.02 4.70 13.20
C GLN A 190 -7.79 4.04 14.56
N ALA A 191 -6.71 4.39 15.28
CA ALA A 191 -6.27 3.71 16.49
C ALA A 191 -7.39 3.47 17.53
N ASP A 192 -8.26 4.44 17.73
CA ASP A 192 -9.32 4.40 18.77
C ASP A 192 -10.68 3.92 18.22
N GLY A 193 -10.76 3.48 16.99
CA GLY A 193 -12.00 3.05 16.34
C GLY A 193 -12.31 3.81 15.06
N ARG A 194 -13.50 4.39 14.94
CA ARG A 194 -13.86 5.19 13.76
C ARG A 194 -12.98 6.43 13.65
N VAL A 195 -12.77 6.91 12.40
CA VAL A 195 -12.07 8.17 12.12
C VAL A 195 -12.69 9.32 12.94
N VAL A 196 -11.87 10.01 13.72
CA VAL A 196 -12.33 11.03 14.68
C VAL A 196 -12.85 12.28 14.00
N LEU A 197 -12.11 12.78 12.99
CA LEU A 197 -12.56 13.90 12.18
C LEU A 197 -13.11 13.38 10.85
N ASP A 198 -14.34 13.71 10.55
CA ASP A 198 -14.92 13.37 9.26
C ASP A 198 -14.20 14.10 8.12
N MET A 199 -13.48 13.33 7.32
CA MET A 199 -12.71 13.85 6.18
C MET A 199 -13.51 13.82 4.87
N GLU A 200 -14.79 13.41 4.90
CA GLU A 200 -15.61 13.41 3.69
C GLU A 200 -16.02 14.84 3.24
N PRO A 201 -16.23 15.05 1.95
CA PRO A 201 -15.92 14.13 0.83
C PRO A 201 -14.43 14.19 0.45
N VAL A 202 -13.71 13.07 0.62
CA VAL A 202 -12.25 12.99 0.41
C VAL A 202 -11.88 13.32 -1.04
N ALA A 203 -12.55 12.70 -2.01
CA ALA A 203 -12.24 12.90 -3.43
C ALA A 203 -12.41 14.37 -3.85
N ALA A 204 -13.45 15.06 -3.36
CA ALA A 204 -13.67 16.48 -3.67
C ALA A 204 -12.58 17.39 -3.09
N LYS A 205 -12.03 17.06 -1.91
CA LYS A 205 -10.91 17.80 -1.32
C LYS A 205 -9.66 17.69 -2.21
N TRP A 206 -9.28 16.49 -2.65
CA TRP A 206 -8.17 16.28 -3.59
C TRP A 206 -8.39 17.06 -4.90
N CYS A 207 -9.61 17.02 -5.46
CA CYS A 207 -9.95 17.82 -6.65
C CYS A 207 -9.76 19.32 -6.40
N ALA A 208 -10.18 19.84 -5.25
CA ALA A 208 -10.05 21.26 -4.89
C ALA A 208 -8.56 21.69 -4.76
N PHE A 209 -7.67 20.77 -4.35
CA PHE A 209 -6.23 21.00 -4.36
C PHE A 209 -5.58 20.84 -5.76
N GLY A 210 -6.38 20.62 -6.83
CA GLY A 210 -5.89 20.57 -8.21
C GLY A 210 -5.43 19.20 -8.68
N TRP A 211 -5.70 18.13 -7.93
CA TRP A 211 -5.36 16.77 -8.31
C TRP A 211 -6.38 16.17 -9.29
N ASP A 212 -5.90 15.29 -10.16
CA ASP A 212 -6.76 14.43 -10.98
C ASP A 212 -7.14 13.22 -10.13
N THR A 213 -8.41 13.14 -9.76
CA THR A 213 -8.88 12.25 -8.70
C THR A 213 -9.90 11.24 -9.23
N VAL A 214 -9.79 10.02 -8.74
CA VAL A 214 -10.79 8.96 -8.92
C VAL A 214 -11.06 8.28 -7.59
N GLU A 215 -12.31 7.86 -7.38
CA GLU A 215 -12.72 7.04 -6.24
C GLU A 215 -13.18 5.66 -6.73
N VAL A 216 -12.70 4.60 -6.10
CA VAL A 216 -12.99 3.22 -6.48
C VAL A 216 -13.17 2.33 -5.24
N ASP A 217 -13.82 1.18 -5.44
CA ASP A 217 -13.75 0.08 -4.47
C ASP A 217 -12.31 -0.44 -4.42
N GLY A 218 -11.62 -0.21 -3.29
CA GLY A 218 -10.23 -0.62 -3.08
C GLY A 218 -10.07 -2.13 -2.89
N ASN A 219 -11.17 -2.88 -2.75
CA ASN A 219 -11.19 -4.34 -2.70
C ASN A 219 -11.67 -5.00 -4.01
N ASP A 220 -11.94 -4.21 -5.04
CA ASP A 220 -12.05 -4.70 -6.40
C ASP A 220 -10.70 -4.48 -7.13
N VAL A 221 -9.92 -5.53 -7.24
CA VAL A 221 -8.58 -5.50 -7.86
C VAL A 221 -8.61 -5.05 -9.32
N GLU A 222 -9.71 -5.22 -10.03
CA GLU A 222 -9.90 -4.77 -11.41
C GLU A 222 -10.10 -3.25 -11.47
N ALA A 223 -11.00 -2.71 -10.62
CA ALA A 223 -11.23 -1.27 -10.50
C ALA A 223 -9.95 -0.54 -10.05
N VAL A 224 -9.21 -1.11 -9.09
CA VAL A 224 -7.90 -0.59 -8.66
C VAL A 224 -6.90 -0.60 -9.82
N GLY A 225 -6.81 -1.69 -10.58
CA GLY A 225 -5.94 -1.81 -11.74
C GLY A 225 -6.25 -0.77 -12.82
N ASP A 226 -7.54 -0.51 -13.08
CA ASP A 226 -7.98 0.53 -14.03
C ASP A 226 -7.60 1.94 -13.55
N ALA A 227 -7.80 2.24 -12.27
CA ALA A 227 -7.43 3.51 -11.68
C ALA A 227 -5.91 3.75 -11.75
N LEU A 228 -5.10 2.72 -11.45
CA LEU A 228 -3.65 2.77 -11.58
C LEU A 228 -3.21 2.98 -13.04
N ARG A 229 -3.82 2.30 -14.01
CA ARG A 229 -3.54 2.51 -15.44
C ARG A 229 -3.89 3.94 -15.88
N ARG A 230 -5.04 4.47 -15.44
CA ARG A 230 -5.44 5.86 -15.70
C ARG A 230 -4.42 6.85 -15.14
N SER A 231 -3.79 6.55 -14.02
CA SER A 231 -2.77 7.41 -13.41
C SER A 231 -1.51 7.60 -14.24
N ARG A 232 -1.33 6.84 -15.34
CA ARG A 232 -0.22 7.01 -16.31
C ARG A 232 -0.35 8.28 -17.14
N GLU A 233 -1.54 8.88 -17.19
CA GLU A 233 -1.78 10.07 -18.00
C GLU A 233 -0.93 11.25 -17.52
N ARG A 234 -0.17 11.86 -18.43
CA ARG A 234 0.67 13.03 -18.20
C ARG A 234 -0.06 14.29 -18.62
N ASN A 235 -0.87 14.83 -17.72
CA ASN A 235 -1.71 16.02 -17.93
C ASN A 235 -1.32 17.22 -17.07
N GLY A 236 -0.15 17.17 -16.43
CA GLY A 236 0.36 18.22 -15.54
C GLY A 236 -0.34 18.28 -14.19
N ARG A 237 -1.15 17.27 -13.83
CA ARG A 237 -1.86 17.19 -12.53
C ARG A 237 -1.43 15.92 -11.79
N PRO A 238 -1.03 16.02 -10.51
CA PRO A 238 -0.80 14.83 -9.69
C PRO A 238 -2.08 14.01 -9.58
N LYS A 239 -1.97 12.72 -9.25
CA LYS A 239 -3.08 11.78 -9.25
C LYS A 239 -3.45 11.38 -7.82
N ALA A 240 -4.74 11.35 -7.51
CA ALA A 240 -5.25 10.80 -6.25
C ALA A 240 -6.24 9.68 -6.54
N ILE A 241 -6.00 8.51 -5.97
CA ILE A 241 -6.91 7.37 -6.02
C ILE A 241 -7.46 7.19 -4.60
N VAL A 242 -8.74 7.47 -4.42
CA VAL A 242 -9.45 7.22 -3.17
C VAL A 242 -9.97 5.80 -3.19
N LEU A 243 -9.49 4.99 -2.28
CA LEU A 243 -9.70 3.55 -2.20
C LEU A 243 -10.65 3.26 -1.04
N ARG A 244 -11.88 2.85 -1.33
CA ARG A 244 -12.82 2.40 -0.29
C ARG A 244 -12.50 0.95 0.03
N THR A 245 -11.93 0.72 1.20
CA THR A 245 -11.51 -0.62 1.61
C THR A 245 -12.25 -1.08 2.86
N LEU A 246 -12.22 -2.39 3.08
CA LEU A 246 -12.82 -3.03 4.25
C LEU A 246 -11.71 -3.64 5.13
N PRO A 247 -11.55 -3.19 6.38
CA PRO A 247 -10.61 -3.80 7.31
C PRO A 247 -10.88 -5.29 7.49
N GLY A 248 -9.82 -6.10 7.50
CA GLY A 248 -9.98 -7.55 7.66
C GLY A 248 -10.39 -8.30 6.40
N LYS A 249 -10.40 -7.64 5.23
CA LYS A 249 -10.87 -8.18 3.96
C LYS A 249 -10.36 -9.58 3.65
N GLY A 250 -11.31 -10.48 3.37
CA GLY A 250 -11.06 -11.89 3.05
C GLY A 250 -11.13 -12.83 4.26
N VAL A 251 -11.33 -12.29 5.47
CA VAL A 251 -11.56 -13.05 6.71
C VAL A 251 -12.83 -12.53 7.36
N ALA A 252 -13.95 -13.22 7.16
CA ALA A 252 -15.28 -12.74 7.51
C ALA A 252 -15.44 -12.36 8.99
N THR A 253 -14.75 -13.05 9.88
CA THR A 253 -14.70 -12.73 11.31
C THR A 253 -14.00 -11.39 11.55
N LEU A 254 -12.90 -11.11 10.84
CA LEU A 254 -12.17 -9.84 10.98
C LEU A 254 -12.89 -8.67 10.31
N GLU A 255 -13.57 -8.89 9.20
CA GLU A 255 -14.39 -7.87 8.52
C GLU A 255 -15.49 -7.29 9.41
N ARG A 256 -15.97 -8.08 10.41
CA ARG A 256 -17.02 -7.70 11.37
C ARG A 256 -16.47 -7.17 12.69
N ARG A 257 -15.14 -7.16 12.87
CA ARG A 257 -14.50 -6.78 14.13
C ARG A 257 -14.45 -5.26 14.28
N GLU A 258 -15.13 -4.69 15.28
CA GLU A 258 -15.18 -3.24 15.48
C GLU A 258 -13.81 -2.61 15.76
N LYS A 259 -12.95 -3.30 16.53
CA LYS A 259 -11.58 -2.85 16.86
C LYS A 259 -10.58 -3.59 16.03
N ALA A 260 -10.50 -3.24 14.74
CA ALA A 260 -9.66 -3.90 13.74
C ALA A 260 -8.34 -3.16 13.43
N HIS A 261 -8.01 -2.08 14.13
CA HIS A 261 -6.80 -1.30 13.86
C HIS A 261 -5.55 -2.06 14.34
N PHE A 262 -5.34 -2.18 15.65
CA PHE A 262 -4.34 -3.07 16.23
C PHE A 262 -5.03 -4.21 16.95
N MET A 263 -4.70 -5.43 16.61
CA MET A 263 -5.38 -6.61 17.16
C MET A 263 -4.40 -7.52 17.88
N ARG A 264 -4.82 -8.00 19.04
CA ARG A 264 -4.31 -9.23 19.65
C ARG A 264 -5.29 -10.33 19.35
N VAL A 265 -4.79 -11.48 18.98
CA VAL A 265 -5.57 -12.62 18.51
C VAL A 265 -5.16 -13.85 19.31
N GLU A 266 -6.14 -14.54 19.85
CA GLU A 266 -5.89 -15.76 20.62
C GLU A 266 -5.41 -16.91 19.71
N PRO A 267 -4.53 -17.79 20.22
CA PRO A 267 -3.91 -18.84 19.40
C PRO A 267 -4.88 -19.76 18.66
N ASP A 268 -6.07 -19.99 19.21
CA ASP A 268 -7.09 -20.85 18.64
C ASP A 268 -7.90 -20.20 17.49
N GLU A 269 -7.94 -18.86 17.43
CA GLU A 269 -8.63 -18.14 16.36
C GLU A 269 -7.91 -18.24 15.01
N TRP A 270 -6.59 -18.39 14.99
CA TRP A 270 -5.79 -18.34 13.74
C TRP A 270 -6.17 -19.42 12.74
N ALA A 271 -6.40 -20.65 13.22
CA ALA A 271 -6.82 -21.75 12.35
C ALA A 271 -8.15 -21.46 11.67
N HIS A 272 -9.06 -20.76 12.36
CA HIS A 272 -10.35 -20.34 11.80
C HIS A 272 -10.13 -19.26 10.72
N PHE A 273 -9.33 -18.23 10.97
CA PHE A 273 -9.05 -17.18 9.99
C PHE A 273 -8.41 -17.73 8.71
N HIS A 274 -7.50 -18.69 8.82
CA HIS A 274 -6.93 -19.38 7.66
C HIS A 274 -8.00 -20.12 6.85
N ARG A 275 -8.95 -20.84 7.51
CA ARG A 275 -10.02 -21.53 6.81
C ARG A 275 -10.98 -20.57 6.11
N GLU A 276 -11.37 -19.47 6.78
CA GLU A 276 -12.21 -18.43 6.17
C GLU A 276 -11.54 -17.85 4.91
N LEU A 277 -10.24 -17.50 4.99
CA LEU A 277 -9.49 -16.98 3.85
C LEU A 277 -9.44 -17.98 2.69
N GLU A 278 -9.37 -19.29 2.97
CA GLU A 278 -9.39 -20.32 1.94
C GLU A 278 -10.80 -20.58 1.36
N GLY A 279 -11.85 -20.11 2.02
CA GLY A 279 -13.24 -20.38 1.63
C GLY A 279 -13.72 -21.77 2.04
N VAL A 280 -13.19 -22.33 3.13
CA VAL A 280 -13.52 -23.68 3.61
C VAL A 280 -14.66 -23.63 4.64
N ASP A 281 -14.88 -22.48 5.27
CA ASP A 281 -15.97 -22.23 6.23
C ASP A 281 -17.06 -21.38 5.53
N GLY A 282 -17.73 -21.93 4.53
CA GLY A 282 -18.83 -21.30 3.79
C GLY A 282 -20.13 -22.08 3.94
#